data_386ffeda86dc4dce426edacd410764e7
#
_entry.id   386ffeda86dc4dce426edacd410764e7
#
_cell.length_a   1.000
_cell.length_b   1.000
_cell.length_c   1.000
_cell.angle_alpha   90.00
_cell.angle_beta   90.00
_cell.angle_gamma   90.00
#
_symmetry.space_group_name_H-M   'P 1'
#
loop_
_entity.id
_entity.type
_entity.pdbx_description
1 polymer ?
#
loop_
_entity_poly.entity_id
_entity_poly.type
_entity_poly.pdbx_seq_one_letter_code
_entity_poly.pdbx_strand_id
1 'polypeptide(L)'
;MESKKEIILPLPDDFHSHVRQGEVLAGFVQDLASQFGRALIMPNTTPPMVCASQIEQYKKEILDAAKEVNPNFEALMTFKLKPGITEEELLLMKSCGVIAGKYYPAGVTTNSEDGVSDFESVFPVIALMEKLGIVLCVHGEEPGVFCLDRESVFAEKVEILAKQFPKLKIVFEHLSTAKAVDLVKRLPSNVAATITVHHLLMSLDGVIGDALRPHHFCKPLPKRPEDLLALREAAFSGNPKFFLGTDSAPHLKEKKESCCGAAGV
;
A
#
# COMPACT_ATOMS: atom_id res chain seq x y z
N MET A 1 27.91 34.61 -6.61
CA MET A 1 27.37 33.40 -7.25
C MET A 1 27.26 32.35 -6.16
N GLU A 2 26.05 32.08 -5.66
CA GLU A 2 25.84 30.96 -4.74
C GLU A 2 26.08 29.67 -5.52
N SER A 3 26.97 28.81 -5.02
CA SER A 3 27.19 27.49 -5.58
C SER A 3 25.89 26.68 -5.42
N LYS A 4 25.27 26.28 -6.52
CA LYS A 4 24.17 25.32 -6.48
C LYS A 4 24.69 24.07 -5.78
N LYS A 5 24.13 23.76 -4.62
CA LYS A 5 24.39 22.46 -3.97
C LYS A 5 23.61 21.41 -4.75
N GLU A 6 24.32 20.53 -5.42
CA GLU A 6 23.76 19.37 -6.11
C GLU A 6 23.77 18.16 -5.16
N ILE A 7 22.67 17.45 -5.09
CA ILE A 7 22.56 16.19 -4.35
C ILE A 7 22.23 15.10 -5.37
N ILE A 8 23.12 14.13 -5.49
CA ILE A 8 22.93 12.98 -6.38
C ILE A 8 22.38 11.83 -5.54
N LEU A 9 21.20 11.35 -5.86
CA LEU A 9 20.54 10.22 -5.22
C LEU A 9 20.30 9.10 -6.26
N PRO A 10 20.35 7.82 -5.86
CA PRO A 10 19.84 6.75 -6.71
C PRO A 10 18.33 6.94 -6.95
N LEU A 11 17.80 6.40 -8.03
CA LEU A 11 16.35 6.34 -8.22
C LEU A 11 15.72 5.63 -7.03
N PRO A 12 14.72 6.24 -6.36
CA PRO A 12 14.06 5.62 -5.22
C PRO A 12 13.17 4.44 -5.66
N ASP A 13 12.75 3.65 -4.68
CA ASP A 13 11.71 2.64 -4.85
C ASP A 13 10.39 3.16 -4.26
N ASP A 14 9.26 2.78 -4.87
CA ASP A 14 7.92 3.00 -4.32
C ASP A 14 7.31 1.65 -3.91
N PHE A 15 7.15 1.42 -2.61
CA PHE A 15 6.63 0.16 -2.11
C PHE A 15 5.10 0.11 -1.93
N HIS A 16 4.36 1.04 -2.57
CA HIS A 16 2.90 1.01 -2.62
C HIS A 16 2.36 1.92 -3.72
N SER A 17 1.90 1.38 -4.83
CA SER A 17 1.39 2.18 -5.94
C SER A 17 0.24 1.51 -6.70
N HIS A 18 -0.71 2.32 -7.21
CA HIS A 18 -1.85 1.89 -8.01
C HIS A 18 -1.79 2.52 -9.40
N VAL A 19 -1.56 1.72 -10.43
CA VAL A 19 -1.45 2.21 -11.81
C VAL A 19 -2.72 1.97 -12.66
N ARG A 20 -3.79 1.47 -12.01
CA ARG A 20 -5.09 1.24 -12.66
C ARG A 20 -5.00 0.28 -13.86
N GLN A 21 -5.98 0.30 -14.76
CA GLN A 21 -6.07 -0.57 -15.94
C GLN A 21 -6.67 0.20 -17.12
N GLY A 22 -6.61 -0.38 -18.32
CA GLY A 22 -7.22 0.18 -19.52
C GLY A 22 -6.48 1.42 -20.04
N GLU A 23 -7.18 2.35 -20.63
CA GLU A 23 -6.61 3.51 -21.33
C GLU A 23 -5.74 4.42 -20.46
N VAL A 24 -6.00 4.49 -19.17
CA VAL A 24 -5.25 5.35 -18.23
C VAL A 24 -3.95 4.71 -17.72
N LEU A 25 -3.77 3.40 -17.89
CA LEU A 25 -2.63 2.66 -17.35
C LEU A 25 -1.31 3.24 -17.84
N ALA A 26 -1.17 3.47 -19.14
CA ALA A 26 0.09 3.90 -19.73
C ALA A 26 0.58 5.23 -19.13
N GLY A 27 -0.31 6.23 -18.98
CA GLY A 27 0.04 7.51 -18.39
C GLY A 27 0.52 7.38 -16.93
N PHE A 28 -0.22 6.65 -16.11
CA PHE A 28 0.15 6.47 -14.69
C PHE A 28 1.44 5.66 -14.51
N VAL A 29 1.67 4.67 -15.37
CA VAL A 29 2.92 3.90 -15.36
C VAL A 29 4.10 4.77 -15.79
N GLN A 30 3.95 5.61 -16.81
CA GLN A 30 5.01 6.52 -17.27
C GLN A 30 5.37 7.55 -16.19
N ASP A 31 4.36 8.14 -15.52
CA ASP A 31 4.58 9.04 -14.38
C ASP A 31 5.36 8.34 -13.26
N LEU A 32 4.96 7.12 -12.89
CA LEU A 32 5.61 6.32 -11.86
C LEU A 32 7.06 5.95 -12.26
N ALA A 33 7.24 5.37 -13.44
CA ALA A 33 8.53 4.89 -13.92
C ALA A 33 9.55 6.00 -14.19
N SER A 34 9.09 7.25 -14.43
CA SER A 34 9.95 8.42 -14.57
C SER A 34 10.62 8.85 -13.26
N GLN A 35 10.04 8.47 -12.12
CA GLN A 35 10.46 8.91 -10.79
C GLN A 35 11.07 7.78 -9.94
N PHE A 36 10.72 6.51 -10.23
CA PHE A 36 11.10 5.37 -9.43
C PHE A 36 11.81 4.30 -10.28
N GLY A 37 12.78 3.61 -9.67
CA GLY A 37 13.47 2.47 -10.28
C GLY A 37 12.64 1.20 -10.19
N ARG A 38 11.95 1.02 -9.04
CA ARG A 38 11.06 -0.11 -8.79
C ARG A 38 9.78 0.36 -8.13
N ALA A 39 8.66 -0.34 -8.38
CA ALA A 39 7.43 -0.08 -7.66
C ALA A 39 6.67 -1.37 -7.31
N LEU A 40 6.08 -1.41 -6.10
CA LEU A 40 5.19 -2.48 -5.66
C LEU A 40 3.76 -2.15 -6.09
N ILE A 41 3.27 -2.92 -7.05
CA ILE A 41 1.97 -2.68 -7.70
C ILE A 41 0.85 -3.37 -6.94
N MET A 42 -0.14 -2.61 -6.49
CA MET A 42 -1.27 -3.10 -5.72
C MET A 42 -2.33 -3.81 -6.57
N PRO A 43 -2.99 -4.85 -6.03
CA PRO A 43 -3.80 -5.78 -6.81
C PRO A 43 -5.30 -5.45 -6.84
N ASN A 44 -5.76 -4.32 -6.30
CA ASN A 44 -7.18 -3.93 -6.22
C ASN A 44 -7.71 -3.32 -7.53
N THR A 45 -7.46 -3.99 -8.61
CA THR A 45 -7.96 -3.73 -9.96
C THR A 45 -9.40 -4.24 -10.14
N THR A 46 -10.00 -4.04 -11.31
CA THR A 46 -11.32 -4.57 -11.65
C THR A 46 -11.25 -5.34 -12.97
N PRO A 47 -11.29 -6.68 -12.97
CA PRO A 47 -11.30 -7.58 -11.80
C PRO A 47 -10.00 -7.54 -10.98
N PRO A 48 -10.02 -7.98 -9.71
CA PRO A 48 -8.83 -7.98 -8.87
C PRO A 48 -7.81 -9.04 -9.33
N MET A 49 -6.53 -8.78 -9.05
CA MET A 49 -5.44 -9.73 -9.34
C MET A 49 -5.44 -10.86 -8.30
N VAL A 50 -5.94 -12.02 -8.66
CA VAL A 50 -6.07 -13.19 -7.76
C VAL A 50 -5.43 -14.47 -8.29
N CYS A 51 -4.95 -14.48 -9.54
CA CYS A 51 -4.29 -15.64 -10.14
C CYS A 51 -3.09 -15.25 -11.00
N ALA A 52 -2.20 -16.22 -11.24
CA ALA A 52 -0.93 -16.02 -11.95
C ALA A 52 -1.11 -15.41 -13.35
N SER A 53 -2.07 -15.91 -14.13
CA SER A 53 -2.30 -15.43 -15.52
C SER A 53 -2.72 -13.96 -15.59
N GLN A 54 -3.57 -13.50 -14.66
CA GLN A 54 -3.97 -12.09 -14.57
C GLN A 54 -2.76 -11.20 -14.20
N ILE A 55 -1.94 -11.66 -13.26
CA ILE A 55 -0.78 -10.93 -12.77
C ILE A 55 0.29 -10.83 -13.87
N GLU A 56 0.54 -11.90 -14.59
CA GLU A 56 1.50 -11.93 -15.69
C GLU A 56 1.10 -10.98 -16.82
N GLN A 57 -0.17 -11.01 -17.22
CA GLN A 57 -0.72 -10.09 -18.22
C GLN A 57 -0.57 -8.64 -17.77
N TYR A 58 -0.98 -8.33 -16.55
CA TYR A 58 -0.92 -6.98 -16.02
C TYR A 58 0.52 -6.47 -15.87
N LYS A 59 1.45 -7.32 -15.43
CA LYS A 59 2.88 -7.01 -15.38
C LYS A 59 3.43 -6.67 -16.76
N LYS A 60 3.03 -7.44 -17.77
CA LYS A 60 3.45 -7.18 -19.15
C LYS A 60 2.97 -5.82 -19.64
N GLU A 61 1.70 -5.47 -19.40
CA GLU A 61 1.13 -4.17 -19.78
C GLU A 61 1.88 -3.00 -19.10
N ILE A 62 2.20 -3.15 -17.80
CA ILE A 62 2.98 -2.17 -17.04
C ILE A 62 4.38 -2.00 -17.63
N LEU A 63 5.11 -3.10 -17.84
CA LEU A 63 6.47 -3.03 -18.36
C LEU A 63 6.51 -2.50 -19.79
N ASP A 64 5.53 -2.82 -20.62
CA ASP A 64 5.44 -2.29 -21.99
C ASP A 64 5.22 -0.75 -21.96
N ALA A 65 4.38 -0.24 -21.06
CA ALA A 65 4.17 1.19 -20.89
C ALA A 65 5.39 1.92 -20.29
N ALA A 66 6.12 1.29 -19.37
CA ALA A 66 7.29 1.87 -18.72
C ALA A 66 8.49 2.03 -19.68
N LYS A 67 8.62 1.19 -20.69
CA LYS A 67 9.78 1.17 -21.62
C LYS A 67 10.09 2.52 -22.27
N GLU A 68 9.07 3.34 -22.50
CA GLU A 68 9.23 4.64 -23.17
C GLU A 68 10.00 5.64 -22.31
N VAL A 69 9.92 5.54 -20.98
CA VAL A 69 10.50 6.50 -20.03
C VAL A 69 11.61 5.90 -19.17
N ASN A 70 11.50 4.62 -18.82
CA ASN A 70 12.50 3.88 -18.05
C ASN A 70 12.53 2.40 -18.45
N PRO A 71 13.38 2.01 -19.39
CA PRO A 71 13.48 0.62 -19.84
C PRO A 71 13.99 -0.35 -18.76
N ASN A 72 14.56 0.16 -17.66
CA ASN A 72 15.05 -0.63 -16.54
C ASN A 72 14.06 -0.64 -15.34
N PHE A 73 12.84 -0.11 -15.51
CA PHE A 73 11.84 -0.13 -14.46
C PHE A 73 11.44 -1.55 -14.07
N GLU A 74 11.36 -1.83 -12.78
CA GLU A 74 10.95 -3.12 -12.25
C GLU A 74 9.56 -3.02 -11.59
N ALA A 75 8.57 -3.74 -12.14
CA ALA A 75 7.27 -3.93 -11.52
C ALA A 75 7.31 -5.12 -10.56
N LEU A 76 7.24 -4.85 -9.27
CA LEU A 76 7.10 -5.85 -8.20
C LEU A 76 5.60 -6.13 -8.01
N MET A 77 5.18 -7.38 -8.23
CA MET A 77 3.76 -7.70 -8.29
C MET A 77 3.21 -8.19 -6.97
N THR A 78 1.94 -7.89 -6.75
CA THR A 78 1.16 -8.38 -5.61
C THR A 78 -0.09 -9.11 -6.09
N PHE A 79 -0.67 -9.95 -5.21
CA PHE A 79 -2.00 -10.52 -5.41
C PHE A 79 -2.96 -10.08 -4.30
N LYS A 80 -4.27 -10.04 -4.57
CA LYS A 80 -5.30 -9.78 -3.57
C LYS A 80 -5.52 -11.03 -2.73
N LEU A 81 -5.20 -10.94 -1.44
CA LEU A 81 -5.36 -12.05 -0.50
C LEU A 81 -6.83 -12.39 -0.32
N LYS A 82 -7.18 -13.66 -0.52
CA LYS A 82 -8.50 -14.23 -0.31
C LYS A 82 -8.39 -15.58 0.37
N PRO A 83 -9.43 -16.03 1.09
CA PRO A 83 -9.51 -17.40 1.60
C PRO A 83 -9.43 -18.42 0.44
N GLY A 84 -8.89 -19.59 0.72
CA GLY A 84 -8.91 -20.75 -0.18
C GLY A 84 -7.83 -20.77 -1.28
N ILE A 85 -6.94 -19.79 -1.34
CA ILE A 85 -5.79 -19.84 -2.25
C ILE A 85 -4.89 -21.00 -1.83
N THR A 86 -4.55 -21.87 -2.77
CA THR A 86 -3.74 -23.07 -2.54
C THR A 86 -2.24 -22.78 -2.61
N GLU A 87 -1.42 -23.71 -2.10
CA GLU A 87 0.04 -23.63 -2.20
C GLU A 87 0.50 -23.65 -3.68
N GLU A 88 -0.14 -24.45 -4.53
CA GLU A 88 0.15 -24.54 -5.95
C GLU A 88 -0.09 -23.20 -6.66
N GLU A 89 -1.21 -22.54 -6.38
CA GLU A 89 -1.51 -21.20 -6.91
C GLU A 89 -0.49 -20.16 -6.46
N LEU A 90 -0.08 -20.19 -5.18
CA LEU A 90 0.95 -19.27 -4.66
C LEU A 90 2.32 -19.51 -5.32
N LEU A 91 2.69 -20.77 -5.60
CA LEU A 91 3.91 -21.10 -6.33
C LEU A 91 3.87 -20.60 -7.78
N LEU A 92 2.73 -20.74 -8.46
CA LEU A 92 2.53 -20.19 -9.79
C LEU A 92 2.63 -18.67 -9.81
N MET A 93 1.96 -17.97 -8.88
CA MET A 93 2.07 -16.52 -8.75
C MET A 93 3.52 -16.09 -8.49
N LYS A 94 4.23 -16.79 -7.62
CA LYS A 94 5.64 -16.51 -7.32
C LYS A 94 6.52 -16.66 -8.55
N SER A 95 6.29 -17.66 -9.42
CA SER A 95 7.02 -17.84 -10.68
C SER A 95 6.80 -16.68 -11.66
N CYS A 96 5.66 -15.98 -11.58
CA CYS A 96 5.37 -14.75 -12.36
C CYS A 96 5.96 -13.48 -11.73
N GLY A 97 6.70 -13.60 -10.62
CA GLY A 97 7.36 -12.48 -9.95
C GLY A 97 6.52 -11.79 -8.89
N VAL A 98 5.51 -12.46 -8.35
CA VAL A 98 4.79 -12.00 -7.15
C VAL A 98 5.71 -12.10 -5.94
N ILE A 99 5.81 -11.01 -5.17
CA ILE A 99 6.60 -10.95 -3.95
C ILE A 99 5.74 -10.77 -2.69
N ALA A 100 4.50 -10.28 -2.83
CA ALA A 100 3.63 -10.02 -1.70
C ALA A 100 2.16 -10.32 -2.00
N GLY A 101 1.41 -10.65 -0.93
CA GLY A 101 -0.05 -10.69 -0.94
C GLY A 101 -0.61 -9.49 -0.18
N LYS A 102 -1.64 -8.84 -0.70
CA LYS A 102 -2.27 -7.65 -0.11
C LYS A 102 -3.59 -8.02 0.56
N TYR A 103 -3.66 -7.77 1.86
CA TYR A 103 -4.87 -7.90 2.67
C TYR A 103 -5.68 -6.59 2.62
N TYR A 104 -6.96 -6.70 2.31
CA TYR A 104 -7.95 -5.64 2.42
C TYR A 104 -9.13 -6.11 3.29
N PRO A 105 -9.47 -5.40 4.38
CA PRO A 105 -10.76 -5.60 5.04
C PRO A 105 -11.92 -5.24 4.10
N ALA A 106 -13.04 -5.94 4.19
CA ALA A 106 -14.19 -5.71 3.33
C ALA A 106 -14.74 -4.27 3.49
N GLY A 107 -14.93 -3.55 2.37
CA GLY A 107 -15.62 -2.27 2.30
C GLY A 107 -14.88 -1.07 2.88
N VAL A 108 -13.60 -1.17 3.28
CA VAL A 108 -12.88 -0.04 3.91
C VAL A 108 -12.21 0.90 2.93
N THR A 109 -11.89 0.46 1.73
CA THR A 109 -11.20 1.27 0.70
C THR A 109 -11.74 0.97 -0.71
N THR A 110 -11.20 1.63 -1.73
CA THR A 110 -11.60 1.47 -3.13
C THR A 110 -11.42 0.02 -3.60
N ASN A 111 -12.45 -0.54 -4.27
CA ASN A 111 -12.48 -1.92 -4.79
C ASN A 111 -12.20 -2.98 -3.70
N SER A 112 -12.67 -2.74 -2.47
CA SER A 112 -12.53 -3.70 -1.36
C SER A 112 -13.86 -4.30 -0.89
N GLU A 113 -14.93 -4.15 -1.66
CA GLU A 113 -16.26 -4.72 -1.36
C GLU A 113 -16.17 -6.25 -1.23
N ASP A 114 -15.32 -6.88 -2.05
CA ASP A 114 -14.98 -8.30 -2.01
C ASP A 114 -13.73 -8.60 -1.14
N GLY A 115 -13.38 -7.70 -0.23
CA GLY A 115 -12.29 -7.87 0.74
C GLY A 115 -12.60 -8.96 1.77
N VAL A 116 -11.68 -9.15 2.70
CA VAL A 116 -11.78 -10.18 3.74
C VAL A 116 -12.74 -9.71 4.82
N SER A 117 -13.87 -10.40 4.99
CA SER A 117 -14.87 -10.11 6.02
C SER A 117 -14.55 -10.79 7.35
N ASP A 118 -13.97 -11.99 7.31
CA ASP A 118 -13.48 -12.72 8.47
C ASP A 118 -11.96 -12.80 8.44
N PHE A 119 -11.33 -12.13 9.40
CA PHE A 119 -9.88 -11.99 9.50
C PHE A 119 -9.15 -13.34 9.60
N GLU A 120 -9.69 -14.30 10.34
CA GLU A 120 -9.05 -15.60 10.55
C GLU A 120 -9.21 -16.54 9.35
N SER A 121 -10.17 -16.27 8.47
CA SER A 121 -10.42 -17.09 7.28
C SER A 121 -9.22 -17.14 6.31
N VAL A 122 -8.32 -16.16 6.37
CA VAL A 122 -7.10 -16.10 5.53
C VAL A 122 -5.86 -16.69 6.20
N PHE A 123 -5.93 -17.10 7.46
CA PHE A 123 -4.77 -17.67 8.19
C PHE A 123 -4.14 -18.90 7.52
N PRO A 124 -4.92 -19.82 6.93
CA PRO A 124 -4.33 -20.93 6.18
C PRO A 124 -3.46 -20.45 5.00
N VAL A 125 -3.90 -19.42 4.28
CA VAL A 125 -3.12 -18.84 3.17
C VAL A 125 -1.90 -18.08 3.69
N ILE A 126 -2.05 -17.34 4.80
CA ILE A 126 -0.94 -16.62 5.45
C ILE A 126 0.15 -17.60 5.92
N ALA A 127 -0.22 -18.77 6.45
CA ALA A 127 0.74 -19.81 6.81
C ALA A 127 1.54 -20.33 5.59
N LEU A 128 0.88 -20.46 4.44
CA LEU A 128 1.56 -20.79 3.18
C LEU A 128 2.47 -19.66 2.70
N MET A 129 2.04 -18.40 2.83
CA MET A 129 2.87 -17.24 2.51
C MET A 129 4.13 -17.20 3.38
N GLU A 130 4.01 -17.46 4.68
CA GLU A 130 5.16 -17.58 5.60
C GLU A 130 6.13 -18.67 5.12
N LYS A 131 5.59 -19.87 4.82
CA LYS A 131 6.38 -21.02 4.32
C LYS A 131 7.12 -20.69 3.02
N LEU A 132 6.48 -19.97 2.11
CA LEU A 132 7.01 -19.64 0.79
C LEU A 132 7.84 -18.35 0.77
N GLY A 133 7.92 -17.61 1.88
CA GLY A 133 8.65 -16.35 1.99
C GLY A 133 7.97 -15.21 1.21
N ILE A 134 6.64 -15.26 1.05
CA ILE A 134 5.83 -14.20 0.43
C ILE A 134 5.48 -13.18 1.51
N VAL A 135 5.68 -11.89 1.22
CA VAL A 135 5.40 -10.80 2.16
C VAL A 135 3.88 -10.58 2.29
N LEU A 136 3.41 -10.27 3.50
CA LEU A 136 2.04 -9.83 3.73
C LEU A 136 1.98 -8.30 3.85
N CYS A 137 1.34 -7.63 2.92
CA CYS A 137 1.01 -6.21 2.96
C CYS A 137 -0.42 -6.03 3.48
N VAL A 138 -0.61 -5.17 4.50
CA VAL A 138 -1.89 -5.07 5.22
C VAL A 138 -2.44 -3.65 5.13
N HIS A 139 -3.64 -3.48 4.55
CA HIS A 139 -4.45 -2.28 4.77
C HIS A 139 -5.11 -2.42 6.15
N GLY A 140 -4.66 -1.64 7.10
CA GLY A 140 -5.03 -1.84 8.50
C GLY A 140 -6.08 -0.88 9.02
N GLU A 141 -7.30 -0.99 8.52
CA GLU A 141 -8.47 -0.27 9.05
C GLU A 141 -9.56 -1.24 9.47
N GLU A 142 -10.05 -1.11 10.72
CA GLU A 142 -11.13 -1.95 11.24
C GLU A 142 -12.49 -1.50 10.72
N PRO A 143 -13.26 -2.37 10.00
CA PRO A 143 -14.60 -2.04 9.54
C PRO A 143 -15.56 -1.73 10.70
N GLY A 144 -16.48 -0.78 10.47
CA GLY A 144 -17.51 -0.43 11.47
C GLY A 144 -17.04 0.43 12.64
N VAL A 145 -15.73 0.64 12.80
CA VAL A 145 -15.15 1.53 13.82
C VAL A 145 -15.17 2.98 13.31
N PHE A 146 -15.21 3.94 14.24
CA PHE A 146 -15.09 5.37 13.92
C PHE A 146 -13.83 5.65 13.11
N CYS A 147 -13.95 6.43 12.04
CA CYS A 147 -12.92 6.54 11.00
C CYS A 147 -11.53 7.00 11.50
N LEU A 148 -11.45 7.76 12.58
CA LEU A 148 -10.17 8.17 13.16
C LEU A 148 -9.51 7.08 14.01
N ASP A 149 -10.25 6.09 14.45
CA ASP A 149 -9.77 5.04 15.37
C ASP A 149 -9.53 3.70 14.66
N ARG A 150 -9.94 3.56 13.38
CA ARG A 150 -9.88 2.30 12.63
C ARG A 150 -8.51 1.65 12.62
N GLU A 151 -7.46 2.43 12.32
CA GLU A 151 -6.08 1.91 12.30
C GLU A 151 -5.60 1.53 13.70
N SER A 152 -5.89 2.37 14.70
CA SER A 152 -5.51 2.12 16.08
C SER A 152 -6.14 0.87 16.67
N VAL A 153 -7.37 0.53 16.24
CA VAL A 153 -8.04 -0.72 16.63
C VAL A 153 -7.47 -1.90 15.85
N PHE A 154 -7.27 -1.74 14.54
CA PHE A 154 -6.70 -2.80 13.70
C PHE A 154 -5.26 -3.18 14.09
N ALA A 155 -4.51 -2.27 14.69
CA ALA A 155 -3.13 -2.50 15.12
C ALA A 155 -2.98 -3.76 16.00
N GLU A 156 -4.00 -4.12 16.78
CA GLU A 156 -4.03 -5.35 17.59
C GLU A 156 -3.99 -6.62 16.72
N LYS A 157 -4.63 -6.60 15.55
CA LYS A 157 -4.59 -7.69 14.58
C LYS A 157 -3.19 -7.89 13.97
N VAL A 158 -2.46 -6.79 13.74
CA VAL A 158 -1.07 -6.86 13.27
C VAL A 158 -0.18 -7.50 14.33
N GLU A 159 -0.40 -7.20 15.60
CA GLU A 159 0.32 -7.85 16.71
C GLU A 159 0.01 -9.35 16.81
N ILE A 160 -1.26 -9.74 16.59
CA ILE A 160 -1.67 -11.17 16.53
C ILE A 160 -0.94 -11.86 15.38
N LEU A 161 -0.93 -11.28 14.17
CA LEU A 161 -0.23 -11.84 13.02
C LEU A 161 1.26 -12.04 13.29
N ALA A 162 1.92 -11.04 13.88
CA ALA A 162 3.35 -11.10 14.19
C ALA A 162 3.69 -12.20 15.21
N LYS A 163 2.79 -12.48 16.16
CA LYS A 163 2.94 -13.55 17.15
C LYS A 163 2.65 -14.93 16.57
N GLN A 164 1.61 -15.04 15.76
CA GLN A 164 1.15 -16.31 15.20
C GLN A 164 2.01 -16.80 14.04
N PHE A 165 2.57 -15.87 13.26
CA PHE A 165 3.41 -16.14 12.09
C PHE A 165 4.78 -15.44 12.24
N PRO A 166 5.67 -15.97 13.11
CA PRO A 166 6.87 -15.25 13.52
C PRO A 166 7.95 -15.15 12.42
N LYS A 167 7.85 -15.94 11.35
CA LYS A 167 8.75 -15.87 10.19
C LYS A 167 8.17 -15.08 9.01
N LEU A 168 6.87 -14.75 9.07
CA LEU A 168 6.21 -13.97 8.04
C LEU A 168 6.74 -12.54 8.04
N LYS A 169 7.13 -12.04 6.87
CA LYS A 169 7.41 -10.61 6.70
C LYS A 169 6.09 -9.88 6.53
N ILE A 170 5.82 -8.91 7.39
CA ILE A 170 4.58 -8.13 7.41
C ILE A 170 4.90 -6.66 7.15
N VAL A 171 4.18 -6.05 6.24
CA VAL A 171 4.21 -4.60 6.00
C VAL A 171 2.85 -4.03 6.39
N PHE A 172 2.83 -3.21 7.44
CA PHE A 172 1.68 -2.41 7.82
C PHE A 172 1.68 -1.15 6.95
N GLU A 173 0.80 -1.11 5.98
CA GLU A 173 0.82 -0.13 4.91
C GLU A 173 0.30 1.24 5.36
N HIS A 174 0.86 2.31 4.74
CA HIS A 174 0.37 3.71 4.80
C HIS A 174 -0.08 4.14 6.19
N LEU A 175 0.82 4.00 7.20
CA LEU A 175 0.50 4.36 8.58
C LEU A 175 -0.05 5.77 8.71
N SER A 176 -1.05 5.93 9.55
CA SER A 176 -1.74 7.19 9.77
C SER A 176 -1.88 7.61 11.25
N THR A 177 -1.39 6.78 12.20
CA THR A 177 -1.50 7.03 13.65
C THR A 177 -0.19 6.84 14.40
N ALA A 178 0.00 7.62 15.47
CA ALA A 178 1.10 7.46 16.43
C ALA A 178 1.10 6.06 17.07
N LYS A 179 -0.09 5.52 17.40
CA LYS A 179 -0.23 4.18 17.98
C LYS A 179 0.32 3.09 17.08
N ALA A 180 0.06 3.16 15.75
CA ALA A 180 0.60 2.19 14.80
C ALA A 180 2.12 2.33 14.62
N VAL A 181 2.64 3.55 14.61
CA VAL A 181 4.09 3.83 14.61
C VAL A 181 4.76 3.17 15.83
N ASP A 182 4.23 3.39 17.02
CA ASP A 182 4.78 2.83 18.25
C ASP A 182 4.68 1.29 18.29
N LEU A 183 3.59 0.73 17.74
CA LEU A 183 3.47 -0.72 17.59
C LEU A 183 4.58 -1.27 16.71
N VAL A 184 4.78 -0.72 15.51
CA VAL A 184 5.82 -1.19 14.57
C VAL A 184 7.21 -1.08 15.18
N LYS A 185 7.51 0.00 15.91
CA LYS A 185 8.78 0.15 16.64
C LYS A 185 9.03 -1.01 17.62
N ARG A 186 7.98 -1.48 18.32
CA ARG A 186 8.08 -2.53 19.37
C ARG A 186 8.07 -3.95 18.82
N LEU A 187 7.41 -4.20 17.68
CA LEU A 187 7.29 -5.52 17.08
C LEU A 187 8.66 -6.05 16.59
N PRO A 188 8.82 -7.37 16.37
CA PRO A 188 10.04 -7.95 15.83
C PRO A 188 10.44 -7.39 14.45
N SER A 189 11.67 -7.67 14.01
CA SER A 189 12.26 -7.12 12.77
C SER A 189 11.60 -7.61 11.48
N ASN A 190 10.75 -8.63 11.55
CA ASN A 190 9.93 -9.12 10.43
C ASN A 190 8.68 -8.27 10.19
N VAL A 191 8.41 -7.25 11.02
CA VAL A 191 7.32 -6.28 10.84
C VAL A 191 7.91 -4.91 10.52
N ALA A 192 7.45 -4.35 9.42
CA ALA A 192 7.81 -3.03 8.93
C ALA A 192 6.55 -2.27 8.47
N ALA A 193 6.70 -1.03 8.03
CA ALA A 193 5.57 -0.20 7.60
C ALA A 193 5.94 0.77 6.48
N THR A 194 4.97 1.07 5.63
CA THR A 194 5.07 2.19 4.70
C THR A 194 4.52 3.47 5.30
N ILE A 195 5.11 4.59 4.92
CA ILE A 195 4.61 5.94 5.22
C ILE A 195 4.48 6.67 3.88
N THR A 196 3.34 7.33 3.67
CA THR A 196 3.04 8.05 2.45
C THR A 196 3.42 9.53 2.57
N VAL A 197 3.64 10.17 1.42
CA VAL A 197 3.95 11.61 1.37
C VAL A 197 2.81 12.45 1.95
N HIS A 198 1.57 12.14 1.61
CA HIS A 198 0.41 12.92 2.06
C HIS A 198 0.18 12.81 3.59
N HIS A 199 0.46 11.66 4.21
CA HIS A 199 0.43 11.54 5.68
C HIS A 199 1.59 12.27 6.38
N LEU A 200 2.67 12.62 5.65
CA LEU A 200 3.74 13.49 6.16
C LEU A 200 3.46 14.98 5.98
N LEU A 201 2.50 15.35 5.13
CA LEU A 201 2.23 16.74 4.77
C LEU A 201 1.04 17.35 5.51
N MET A 202 0.01 16.56 5.82
CA MET A 202 -1.25 17.08 6.34
C MET A 202 -1.86 16.23 7.45
N SER A 203 -2.61 16.89 8.32
CA SER A 203 -3.59 16.27 9.22
C SER A 203 -4.98 16.28 8.56
N LEU A 204 -6.01 15.83 9.28
CA LEU A 204 -7.39 15.83 8.81
C LEU A 204 -7.89 17.23 8.40
N ASP A 205 -7.36 18.28 9.02
CA ASP A 205 -7.69 19.67 8.65
C ASP A 205 -7.29 20.00 7.20
N GLY A 206 -6.27 19.31 6.66
CA GLY A 206 -5.92 19.39 5.25
C GLY A 206 -6.96 18.81 4.30
N VAL A 207 -7.90 18.01 4.79
CA VAL A 207 -8.99 17.40 4.02
C VAL A 207 -10.33 18.11 4.21
N ILE A 208 -10.71 18.39 5.47
CA ILE A 208 -12.06 18.87 5.84
C ILE A 208 -12.04 20.03 6.86
N GLY A 209 -10.92 20.75 7.07
CA GLY A 209 -10.84 21.85 8.01
C GLY A 209 -11.74 23.03 7.63
N ASP A 210 -11.17 24.13 7.15
CA ASP A 210 -11.94 25.32 6.74
C ASP A 210 -12.80 25.09 5.49
N ALA A 211 -12.42 24.12 4.64
CA ALA A 211 -13.14 23.74 3.43
C ALA A 211 -12.88 22.26 3.10
N LEU A 212 -13.85 21.63 2.42
CA LEU A 212 -13.68 20.29 1.87
C LEU A 212 -12.70 20.34 0.69
N ARG A 213 -11.65 19.53 0.77
CA ARG A 213 -10.64 19.37 -0.30
C ARG A 213 -10.67 17.93 -0.83
N PRO A 214 -11.52 17.61 -1.81
CA PRO A 214 -11.73 16.24 -2.28
C PRO A 214 -10.48 15.61 -2.88
N HIS A 215 -9.56 16.41 -3.42
CA HIS A 215 -8.28 15.90 -3.94
C HIS A 215 -7.34 15.37 -2.84
N HIS A 216 -7.50 15.81 -1.60
CA HIS A 216 -6.74 15.31 -0.46
C HIS A 216 -7.37 14.08 0.23
N PHE A 217 -8.57 13.68 -0.21
CA PHE A 217 -9.26 12.54 0.39
C PHE A 217 -8.57 11.23 0.01
N CYS A 218 -8.11 10.50 1.02
CA CYS A 218 -7.45 9.18 0.92
C CYS A 218 -7.92 8.25 2.03
N LYS A 219 -7.56 6.98 1.95
CA LYS A 219 -7.79 5.97 3.00
C LYS A 219 -6.53 5.15 3.23
N PRO A 220 -6.04 5.13 4.50
CA PRO A 220 -6.59 5.78 5.70
C PRO A 220 -6.65 7.30 5.58
N LEU A 221 -7.61 7.92 6.28
CA LEU A 221 -7.61 9.38 6.40
C LEU A 221 -6.36 9.87 7.13
N PRO A 222 -5.77 11.03 6.78
CA PRO A 222 -4.88 11.75 7.68
C PRO A 222 -5.61 12.01 9.01
N LYS A 223 -4.90 11.87 10.10
CA LYS A 223 -5.50 11.92 11.44
C LYS A 223 -5.20 13.27 12.13
N ARG A 224 -4.87 13.22 13.40
CA ARG A 224 -4.62 14.39 14.24
C ARG A 224 -3.22 14.98 14.03
N PRO A 225 -2.96 16.23 14.43
CA PRO A 225 -1.63 16.83 14.35
C PRO A 225 -0.53 16.02 15.06
N GLU A 226 -0.84 15.41 16.21
CA GLU A 226 0.09 14.54 16.93
C GLU A 226 0.46 13.27 16.16
N ASP A 227 -0.48 12.70 15.40
CA ASP A 227 -0.23 11.56 14.51
C ASP A 227 0.72 11.95 13.38
N LEU A 228 0.48 13.11 12.75
CA LEU A 228 1.35 13.67 11.73
C LEU A 228 2.79 13.86 12.24
N LEU A 229 2.96 14.36 13.46
CA LEU A 229 4.29 14.55 14.07
C LEU A 229 4.99 13.20 14.30
N ALA A 230 4.28 12.20 14.81
CA ALA A 230 4.83 10.86 15.03
C ALA A 230 5.26 10.17 13.73
N LEU A 231 4.49 10.34 12.65
CA LEU A 231 4.83 9.82 11.32
C LEU A 231 6.09 10.49 10.76
N ARG A 232 6.22 11.81 10.87
CA ARG A 232 7.42 12.56 10.47
C ARG A 232 8.64 12.09 11.26
N GLU A 233 8.52 11.97 12.57
CA GLU A 233 9.60 11.45 13.42
C GLU A 233 10.03 10.04 12.97
N ALA A 234 9.07 9.15 12.72
CA ALA A 234 9.37 7.79 12.26
C ALA A 234 10.07 7.79 10.89
N ALA A 235 9.57 8.56 9.93
CA ALA A 235 10.11 8.63 8.58
C ALA A 235 11.56 9.15 8.54
N PHE A 236 11.91 10.08 9.41
CA PHE A 236 13.24 10.69 9.46
C PHE A 236 14.16 10.09 10.53
N SER A 237 13.71 9.06 11.26
CA SER A 237 14.47 8.42 12.33
C SER A 237 15.69 7.60 11.88
N GLY A 238 15.76 7.22 10.60
CA GLY A 238 16.72 6.23 10.10
C GLY A 238 16.39 4.80 10.52
N ASN A 239 15.24 4.54 11.16
CA ASN A 239 14.83 3.18 11.51
C ASN A 239 14.42 2.42 10.24
N PRO A 240 15.09 1.31 9.88
CA PRO A 240 14.85 0.58 8.62
C PRO A 240 13.47 -0.08 8.53
N LYS A 241 12.69 -0.07 9.60
CA LYS A 241 11.30 -0.55 9.57
C LYS A 241 10.33 0.40 8.87
N PHE A 242 10.70 1.68 8.68
CA PHE A 242 9.85 2.66 8.02
C PHE A 242 10.44 3.03 6.66
N PHE A 243 9.65 2.90 5.61
CA PHE A 243 10.08 3.20 4.25
C PHE A 243 8.94 3.79 3.42
N LEU A 244 9.28 4.29 2.24
CA LEU A 244 8.34 4.95 1.36
C LEU A 244 7.40 3.94 0.68
N GLY A 245 6.10 4.21 0.76
CA GLY A 245 5.08 3.72 -0.14
C GLY A 245 4.16 4.89 -0.42
N THR A 246 4.13 5.38 -1.64
CA THR A 246 3.41 6.63 -1.93
C THR A 246 1.91 6.51 -1.76
N ASP A 247 1.37 5.31 -1.95
CA ASP A 247 -0.06 5.06 -2.13
C ASP A 247 -0.66 6.00 -3.20
N SER A 248 0.15 6.26 -4.24
CA SER A 248 -0.36 6.93 -5.43
C SER A 248 -1.53 6.13 -5.97
N ALA A 249 -2.72 6.72 -5.88
CA ALA A 249 -3.98 6.07 -6.19
C ALA A 249 -4.86 7.00 -7.03
N PRO A 250 -4.45 7.28 -8.27
CA PRO A 250 -5.07 8.30 -9.11
C PRO A 250 -6.52 7.96 -9.45
N HIS A 251 -7.36 9.00 -9.52
CA HIS A 251 -8.74 8.94 -9.96
C HIS A 251 -9.04 10.08 -10.91
N LEU A 252 -9.98 9.89 -11.81
CA LEU A 252 -10.49 10.95 -12.68
C LEU A 252 -11.02 12.11 -11.81
N LYS A 253 -10.84 13.33 -12.29
CA LYS A 253 -11.26 14.55 -11.60
C LYS A 253 -12.75 14.50 -11.21
N GLU A 254 -13.61 14.05 -12.13
CA GLU A 254 -15.06 13.93 -11.94
C GLU A 254 -15.40 12.93 -10.81
N LYS A 255 -14.54 11.94 -10.55
CA LYS A 255 -14.71 11.00 -9.43
C LYS A 255 -14.29 11.62 -8.11
N LYS A 256 -13.19 12.39 -8.12
CA LYS A 256 -12.70 13.12 -6.93
C LYS A 256 -13.69 14.21 -6.51
N GLU A 257 -14.23 14.98 -7.45
CA GLU A 257 -15.13 16.12 -7.24
C GLU A 257 -16.63 15.72 -7.22
N SER A 258 -16.93 14.43 -7.15
CA SER A 258 -18.31 13.93 -7.02
C SER A 258 -18.84 14.07 -5.59
N CYS A 259 -20.16 13.92 -5.41
CA CYS A 259 -20.83 13.94 -4.10
C CYS A 259 -20.33 12.85 -3.14
N CYS A 260 -19.78 11.75 -3.66
CA CYS A 260 -19.23 10.64 -2.87
C CYS A 260 -17.72 10.79 -2.61
N GLY A 261 -17.01 11.54 -3.48
CA GLY A 261 -15.57 11.58 -3.53
C GLY A 261 -14.93 10.22 -3.89
N ALA A 262 -13.68 10.22 -4.32
CA ALA A 262 -12.90 8.99 -4.49
C ALA A 262 -11.66 9.07 -3.61
N ALA A 263 -11.38 8.01 -2.84
CA ALA A 263 -10.21 7.95 -1.97
C ALA A 263 -8.97 7.59 -2.78
N GLY A 264 -7.96 8.47 -2.74
CA GLY A 264 -6.68 8.31 -3.43
C GLY A 264 -6.05 9.66 -3.76
N VAL A 265 -4.76 9.75 -3.67
CA VAL A 265 -3.94 10.94 -3.95
C VAL A 265 -3.02 10.66 -5.11
#